data_af4c27397594ed574a5f9162cb20370e
#
_entry.id   af4c27397594ed574a5f9162cb20370e
#
_cell.length_a   1.000
_cell.length_b   1.000
_cell.length_c   1.000
_cell.angle_alpha   90.00
_cell.angle_beta   90.00
_cell.angle_gamma   90.00
#
_symmetry.space_group_name_H-M   'P 1'
#
loop_
_entity.id
_entity.type
_entity.pdbx_description
1 polymer ?
#
loop_
_entity_poly.entity_id
_entity_poly.type
_entity_poly.pdbx_seq_one_letter_code
_entity_poly.pdbx_strand_id
1 'polypeptide(L)'
;MTDTPSSTAAKLRNSATAYRQVLLRYAQQEDRVIRCHLCIDHGYIYGNATRPDGPPDTAWKCPKCHGHQDSKLLLQQANIPKAFLKCTVASFETKGSEHLRNIRRQVADYLRYYHDGTGLFFRGPVGVGKTHLAVAVLKELCRRNIPCSFLDTSGWLEDLKASIAEDEELDTHITVEHARRVHVLLLDDLGAERSTEFSRDTIYTVISTRHQNKLTTLVTTNVEKEQLIREQGHRLWSRLTEMCKTVSISSHDHRTHSQSPLPLTGEPRDWHEE
;
A
#
# COMPACT_ATOMS: atom_id res chain seq x y z
N MET A 1 -31.83 31.18 17.68
CA MET A 1 -31.38 29.78 17.78
C MET A 1 -30.34 29.60 16.70
N THR A 2 -29.07 29.66 17.05
CA THR A 2 -27.94 29.56 16.13
C THR A 2 -27.45 28.10 16.17
N ASP A 3 -27.73 27.39 15.05
CA ASP A 3 -27.25 26.03 14.86
C ASP A 3 -25.70 26.01 14.85
N THR A 4 -25.12 25.43 15.88
CA THR A 4 -23.69 25.08 15.90
C THR A 4 -23.46 23.95 14.91
N PRO A 5 -22.52 24.09 13.95
CA PRO A 5 -22.22 23.01 13.00
C PRO A 5 -21.77 21.78 13.79
N SER A 6 -22.35 20.61 13.44
CA SER A 6 -22.13 19.33 14.11
C SER A 6 -20.63 19.03 14.24
N SER A 7 -20.22 18.56 15.40
CA SER A 7 -18.83 18.21 15.77
C SER A 7 -18.14 17.31 14.73
N THR A 8 -18.91 16.53 13.99
CA THR A 8 -18.47 15.63 12.91
C THR A 8 -17.97 16.39 11.67
N ALA A 9 -18.68 17.47 11.27
CA ALA A 9 -18.27 18.29 10.12
C ALA A 9 -16.97 19.08 10.40
N ALA A 10 -16.75 19.49 11.65
CA ALA A 10 -15.53 20.15 12.07
C ALA A 10 -14.33 19.16 12.07
N LYS A 11 -14.53 17.92 12.55
CA LYS A 11 -13.50 16.86 12.51
C LYS A 11 -13.12 16.47 11.06
N LEU A 12 -14.10 16.41 10.15
CA LEU A 12 -13.86 16.09 8.74
C LEU A 12 -13.11 17.19 7.98
N ARG A 13 -13.37 18.47 8.29
CA ARG A 13 -12.59 19.60 7.75
C ARG A 13 -11.15 19.56 8.20
N ASN A 14 -10.89 19.19 9.46
CA ASN A 14 -9.55 19.06 10.01
C ASN A 14 -8.78 17.91 9.32
N SER A 15 -9.43 16.78 9.00
CA SER A 15 -8.79 15.63 8.36
C SER A 15 -8.31 15.92 6.92
N ALA A 16 -9.12 16.61 6.12
CA ALA A 16 -8.73 17.00 4.76
C ALA A 16 -7.58 18.04 4.76
N THR A 17 -7.61 18.96 5.72
CA THR A 17 -6.54 19.96 5.91
C THR A 17 -5.27 19.31 6.41
N ALA A 18 -5.38 18.38 7.36
CA ALA A 18 -4.26 17.60 7.86
C ALA A 18 -3.60 16.79 6.73
N TYR A 19 -4.36 16.02 5.95
CA TYR A 19 -3.85 15.26 4.80
C TYR A 19 -3.08 16.18 3.82
N ARG A 20 -3.62 17.36 3.50
CA ARG A 20 -2.95 18.33 2.64
C ARG A 20 -1.63 18.83 3.23
N GLN A 21 -1.55 19.04 4.53
CA GLN A 21 -0.31 19.48 5.21
C GLN A 21 0.79 18.41 5.14
N VAL A 22 0.44 17.12 5.19
CA VAL A 22 1.40 16.03 5.02
C VAL A 22 1.97 15.99 3.64
N LEU A 23 1.11 16.05 2.63
CA LEU A 23 1.57 16.07 1.25
C LEU A 23 2.54 17.25 1.02
N LEU A 24 2.29 18.39 1.67
CA LEU A 24 3.18 19.55 1.64
C LEU A 24 4.52 19.28 2.35
N ARG A 25 4.50 18.63 3.53
CA ARG A 25 5.74 18.26 4.26
C ARG A 25 6.58 17.27 3.45
N TYR A 26 5.98 16.21 2.91
CA TYR A 26 6.68 15.27 2.03
C TYR A 26 7.30 15.96 0.82
N ALA A 27 6.56 16.87 0.18
CA ALA A 27 7.10 17.65 -0.94
C ALA A 27 8.27 18.57 -0.53
N GLN A 28 8.25 19.11 0.67
CA GLN A 28 9.33 19.95 1.22
C GLN A 28 10.56 19.12 1.62
N GLN A 29 10.38 17.94 2.22
CA GLN A 29 11.49 17.05 2.58
C GLN A 29 12.27 16.54 1.36
N GLU A 30 11.59 16.41 0.21
CA GLU A 30 12.20 15.95 -1.04
C GLU A 30 12.66 17.09 -1.97
N ASP A 31 12.63 18.34 -1.52
CA ASP A 31 13.00 19.53 -2.31
C ASP A 31 12.25 19.62 -3.65
N ARG A 32 10.97 19.24 -3.64
CA ARG A 32 10.15 19.08 -4.84
C ARG A 32 9.45 20.36 -5.26
N VAL A 33 9.51 20.66 -6.57
CA VAL A 33 8.68 21.71 -7.17
C VAL A 33 7.23 21.22 -7.34
N ILE A 34 6.32 21.78 -6.53
CA ILE A 34 4.88 21.50 -6.61
C ILE A 34 4.30 22.24 -7.81
N ARG A 35 3.76 21.49 -8.79
CA ARG A 35 3.11 22.03 -10.00
C ARG A 35 1.64 22.38 -9.77
N CYS A 36 0.94 21.56 -9.01
CA CYS A 36 -0.45 21.79 -8.64
C CYS A 36 -0.62 21.96 -7.13
N HIS A 37 -0.69 23.21 -6.68
CA HIS A 37 -0.84 23.54 -5.25
C HIS A 37 -2.22 23.13 -4.66
N LEU A 38 -3.20 22.76 -5.47
CA LEU A 38 -4.50 22.34 -4.97
C LEU A 38 -4.48 20.90 -4.45
N CYS A 39 -3.90 19.99 -5.24
CA CYS A 39 -3.81 18.56 -4.89
C CYS A 39 -2.38 18.11 -4.52
N ILE A 40 -1.42 19.05 -4.47
CA ILE A 40 0.00 18.77 -4.20
C ILE A 40 0.52 17.65 -5.14
N ASP A 41 0.20 17.77 -6.42
CA ASP A 41 0.53 16.84 -7.50
C ASP A 41 -0.03 15.40 -7.35
N HIS A 42 -0.93 15.17 -6.41
CA HIS A 42 -1.62 13.87 -6.28
C HIS A 42 -2.74 13.65 -7.33
N GLY A 43 -3.14 14.71 -8.05
CA GLY A 43 -4.22 14.66 -9.04
C GLY A 43 -5.61 14.44 -8.44
N TYR A 44 -5.71 14.16 -7.16
CA TYR A 44 -6.95 13.98 -6.42
C TYR A 44 -6.99 14.87 -5.18
N ILE A 45 -8.18 15.29 -4.82
CA ILE A 45 -8.47 16.04 -3.60
C ILE A 45 -9.45 15.22 -2.78
N TYR A 46 -9.31 15.28 -1.48
CA TYR A 46 -10.10 14.52 -0.53
C TYR A 46 -10.97 15.46 0.33
N GLY A 47 -12.19 15.07 0.58
CA GLY A 47 -13.12 15.79 1.47
C GLY A 47 -13.96 16.88 0.80
N ASN A 48 -14.87 17.48 1.58
CA ASN A 48 -15.92 18.43 1.14
C ASN A 48 -15.41 19.82 0.73
N ALA A 49 -14.11 20.14 0.92
CA ALA A 49 -13.60 21.52 0.80
C ALA A 49 -13.75 22.11 -0.60
N THR A 50 -13.98 21.29 -1.63
CA THR A 50 -13.98 21.72 -3.04
C THR A 50 -15.22 21.26 -3.81
N ARG A 51 -16.09 20.47 -3.22
CA ARG A 51 -17.34 20.03 -3.82
C ARG A 51 -18.42 19.89 -2.74
N PRO A 52 -19.24 20.93 -2.52
CA PRO A 52 -20.27 20.97 -1.47
C PRO A 52 -21.28 19.82 -1.52
N ASP A 53 -21.50 19.25 -2.71
CA ASP A 53 -22.52 18.24 -2.99
C ASP A 53 -22.01 16.80 -2.97
N GLY A 54 -20.71 16.59 -2.67
CA GLY A 54 -20.11 15.26 -2.65
C GLY A 54 -20.07 14.61 -1.27
N PRO A 55 -20.10 13.25 -1.19
CA PRO A 55 -19.92 12.55 0.07
C PRO A 55 -18.60 12.95 0.75
N PRO A 56 -18.58 13.07 2.10
CA PRO A 56 -17.47 13.65 2.84
C PRO A 56 -16.13 12.92 2.71
N ASP A 57 -16.14 11.64 2.34
CA ASP A 57 -14.95 10.80 2.33
C ASP A 57 -14.56 10.28 0.93
N THR A 58 -14.95 11.02 -0.10
CA THR A 58 -14.68 10.61 -1.48
C THR A 58 -13.47 11.34 -2.06
N ALA A 59 -12.66 10.63 -2.85
CA ALA A 59 -11.59 11.22 -3.63
C ALA A 59 -12.13 11.74 -4.97
N TRP A 60 -11.79 12.98 -5.32
CA TRP A 60 -12.21 13.62 -6.57
C TRP A 60 -10.99 13.94 -7.43
N LYS A 61 -11.12 13.81 -8.74
CA LYS A 61 -10.09 14.34 -9.64
C LYS A 61 -9.90 15.84 -9.40
N CYS A 62 -8.65 16.25 -9.26
CA CYS A 62 -8.33 17.66 -9.03
C CYS A 62 -8.86 18.54 -10.17
N PRO A 63 -9.73 19.52 -9.91
CA PRO A 63 -10.30 20.37 -10.97
C PRO A 63 -9.25 21.31 -11.59
N LYS A 64 -8.12 21.56 -10.92
CA LYS A 64 -7.06 22.44 -11.42
C LYS A 64 -6.13 21.75 -12.40
N CYS A 65 -5.73 20.51 -12.13
CA CYS A 65 -4.86 19.74 -13.03
C CYS A 65 -5.57 18.61 -13.76
N HIS A 66 -6.89 18.46 -13.57
CA HIS A 66 -7.73 17.43 -14.17
C HIS A 66 -7.21 15.99 -13.99
N GLY A 67 -6.46 15.75 -12.92
CA GLY A 67 -5.82 14.47 -12.67
C GLY A 67 -4.60 14.20 -13.57
N HIS A 68 -4.11 15.19 -14.28
CA HIS A 68 -2.83 15.08 -15.02
C HIS A 68 -1.69 14.98 -14.00
N GLN A 69 -1.24 13.76 -13.79
CA GLN A 69 -0.09 13.44 -12.96
C GLN A 69 1.05 12.93 -13.83
N ASP A 70 2.25 13.24 -13.42
CA ASP A 70 3.42 12.57 -13.98
C ASP A 70 3.52 11.17 -13.35
N SER A 71 3.37 10.13 -14.17
CA SER A 71 3.45 8.73 -13.71
C SER A 71 4.80 8.39 -13.05
N LYS A 72 5.88 9.11 -13.40
CA LYS A 72 7.18 8.99 -12.73
C LYS A 72 7.09 9.49 -11.29
N LEU A 73 6.38 10.60 -11.08
CA LEU A 73 6.18 11.18 -9.77
C LEU A 73 5.36 10.25 -8.88
N LEU A 74 4.28 9.69 -9.41
CA LEU A 74 3.47 8.70 -8.67
C LEU A 74 4.28 7.48 -8.25
N LEU A 75 5.14 6.98 -9.14
CA LEU A 75 6.03 5.86 -8.82
C LEU A 75 7.03 6.21 -7.70
N GLN A 76 7.55 7.42 -7.68
CA GLN A 76 8.43 7.89 -6.59
C GLN A 76 7.68 8.01 -5.26
N GLN A 77 6.44 8.48 -5.29
CA GLN A 77 5.59 8.66 -4.12
C GLN A 77 4.99 7.35 -3.57
N ALA A 78 4.98 6.30 -4.38
CA ALA A 78 4.38 5.02 -3.99
C ALA A 78 5.16 4.25 -2.92
N ASN A 79 6.30 4.76 -2.45
CA ASN A 79 7.15 4.17 -1.41
C ASN A 79 7.58 2.73 -1.70
N ILE A 80 7.77 2.38 -2.99
CA ILE A 80 8.16 1.03 -3.39
C ILE A 80 9.63 0.80 -3.03
N PRO A 81 9.96 -0.23 -2.23
CA PRO A 81 11.34 -0.54 -1.86
C PRO A 81 12.21 -0.80 -3.10
N LYS A 82 13.47 -0.34 -3.05
CA LYS A 82 14.43 -0.44 -4.18
C LYS A 82 14.55 -1.86 -4.74
N ALA A 83 14.47 -2.88 -3.87
CA ALA A 83 14.53 -4.29 -4.25
C ALA A 83 13.44 -4.70 -5.26
N PHE A 84 12.27 -4.05 -5.23
CA PHE A 84 11.14 -4.38 -6.08
C PHE A 84 10.96 -3.46 -7.30
N LEU A 85 11.82 -2.48 -7.49
CA LEU A 85 11.70 -1.54 -8.62
C LEU A 85 11.75 -2.23 -9.99
N LYS A 86 12.43 -3.38 -10.11
CA LYS A 86 12.53 -4.16 -11.35
C LYS A 86 11.37 -5.14 -11.54
N CYS A 87 10.49 -5.36 -10.53
CA CYS A 87 9.38 -6.29 -10.62
C CYS A 87 8.36 -5.84 -11.69
N THR A 88 7.99 -6.77 -12.56
CA THR A 88 6.92 -6.64 -13.56
C THR A 88 6.16 -7.95 -13.66
N VAL A 89 4.96 -7.94 -14.23
CA VAL A 89 4.22 -9.18 -14.50
C VAL A 89 4.97 -10.09 -15.47
N ALA A 90 5.69 -9.50 -16.43
CA ALA A 90 6.49 -10.24 -17.41
C ALA A 90 7.72 -10.90 -16.78
N SER A 91 8.37 -10.23 -15.80
CA SER A 91 9.55 -10.77 -15.10
C SER A 91 9.21 -11.80 -14.02
N PHE A 92 7.94 -12.08 -13.78
CA PHE A 92 7.55 -13.16 -12.86
C PHE A 92 7.88 -14.52 -13.44
N GLU A 93 8.83 -15.21 -12.82
CA GLU A 93 9.33 -16.49 -13.29
C GLU A 93 8.31 -17.61 -13.06
N THR A 94 7.95 -18.33 -14.12
CA THR A 94 7.03 -19.45 -14.04
C THR A 94 7.71 -20.82 -14.05
N LYS A 95 9.02 -20.88 -14.36
CA LYS A 95 9.88 -22.09 -14.38
C LYS A 95 9.17 -23.34 -14.92
N GLY A 96 8.42 -23.20 -16.00
CA GLY A 96 7.68 -24.31 -16.62
C GLY A 96 6.35 -24.71 -15.92
N SER A 97 6.08 -24.18 -14.73
CA SER A 97 4.84 -24.47 -13.99
C SER A 97 3.63 -23.87 -14.70
N GLU A 98 2.64 -24.72 -15.05
CA GLU A 98 1.37 -24.27 -15.61
C GLU A 98 0.56 -23.45 -14.60
N HIS A 99 0.60 -23.83 -13.33
CA HIS A 99 -0.03 -23.10 -12.25
C HIS A 99 0.49 -21.65 -12.18
N LEU A 100 1.80 -21.42 -12.20
CA LEU A 100 2.40 -20.08 -12.17
C LEU A 100 2.10 -19.29 -13.46
N ARG A 101 2.05 -19.96 -14.63
CA ARG A 101 1.62 -19.32 -15.88
C ARG A 101 0.16 -18.84 -15.78
N ASN A 102 -0.72 -19.63 -15.18
CA ASN A 102 -2.11 -19.26 -14.97
C ASN A 102 -2.24 -18.08 -14.00
N ILE A 103 -1.48 -18.06 -12.91
CA ILE A 103 -1.43 -16.91 -12.00
C ILE A 103 -0.96 -15.65 -12.73
N ARG A 104 0.12 -15.73 -13.49
CA ARG A 104 0.62 -14.60 -14.29
C ARG A 104 -0.45 -14.07 -15.26
N ARG A 105 -1.20 -14.99 -15.89
CA ARG A 105 -2.32 -14.62 -16.77
C ARG A 105 -3.45 -13.95 -15.99
N GLN A 106 -3.86 -14.50 -14.85
CA GLN A 106 -4.89 -13.90 -13.98
C GLN A 106 -4.55 -12.46 -13.59
N VAL A 107 -3.28 -12.21 -13.23
CA VAL A 107 -2.79 -10.86 -12.87
C VAL A 107 -2.77 -9.94 -14.10
N ALA A 108 -2.36 -10.45 -15.27
CA ALA A 108 -2.41 -9.68 -16.50
C ALA A 108 -3.85 -9.32 -16.92
N ASP A 109 -4.78 -10.27 -16.79
CA ASP A 109 -6.20 -10.05 -17.07
C ASP A 109 -6.82 -9.08 -16.07
N TYR A 110 -6.45 -9.16 -14.77
CA TYR A 110 -6.86 -8.18 -13.78
C TYR A 110 -6.44 -6.76 -14.20
N LEU A 111 -5.19 -6.58 -14.60
CA LEU A 111 -4.71 -5.28 -15.09
C LEU A 111 -5.41 -4.83 -16.37
N ARG A 112 -5.72 -5.77 -17.28
CA ARG A 112 -6.43 -5.47 -18.53
C ARG A 112 -7.83 -4.94 -18.28
N TYR A 113 -8.54 -5.54 -17.32
CA TYR A 113 -9.94 -5.24 -17.00
C TYR A 113 -10.07 -4.52 -15.66
N TYR A 114 -9.02 -3.83 -15.24
CA TYR A 114 -9.01 -3.11 -13.98
C TYR A 114 -10.13 -2.08 -13.90
N HIS A 115 -10.85 -2.12 -12.80
CA HIS A 115 -11.79 -1.09 -12.38
C HIS A 115 -11.62 -0.84 -10.88
N ASP A 116 -11.91 0.39 -10.45
CA ASP A 116 -11.77 0.79 -9.06
C ASP A 116 -12.62 -0.08 -8.11
N GLY A 117 -12.13 -0.28 -6.92
CA GLY A 117 -12.81 -0.98 -5.83
C GLY A 117 -12.57 -2.48 -5.74
N THR A 118 -12.03 -3.13 -6.78
CA THR A 118 -11.68 -4.55 -6.72
C THR A 118 -10.17 -4.71 -6.51
N GLY A 119 -9.77 -5.31 -5.40
CA GLY A 119 -8.38 -5.59 -5.07
C GLY A 119 -7.91 -7.00 -5.43
N LEU A 120 -6.65 -7.31 -5.05
CA LEU A 120 -6.07 -8.66 -5.12
C LEU A 120 -5.52 -9.06 -3.76
N PHE A 121 -5.81 -10.29 -3.35
CA PHE A 121 -5.30 -10.89 -2.12
C PHE A 121 -4.39 -12.06 -2.47
N PHE A 122 -3.07 -11.82 -2.44
CA PHE A 122 -2.04 -12.81 -2.74
C PHE A 122 -1.73 -13.64 -1.49
N ARG A 123 -1.90 -14.95 -1.58
CA ARG A 123 -1.65 -15.89 -0.50
C ARG A 123 -0.70 -17.00 -0.94
N GLY A 124 0.08 -17.51 -0.01
CA GLY A 124 0.97 -18.64 -0.25
C GLY A 124 2.26 -18.58 0.56
N PRO A 125 3.13 -19.59 0.51
CA PRO A 125 4.36 -19.68 1.28
C PRO A 125 5.31 -18.50 1.04
N VAL A 126 6.32 -18.38 1.89
CA VAL A 126 7.42 -17.41 1.70
C VAL A 126 8.17 -17.71 0.38
N GLY A 127 8.65 -16.68 -0.29
CA GLY A 127 9.52 -16.82 -1.47
C GLY A 127 8.82 -17.13 -2.80
N VAL A 128 7.52 -17.37 -2.84
CA VAL A 128 6.78 -17.74 -4.08
C VAL A 128 6.48 -16.58 -5.03
N GLY A 129 6.85 -15.34 -4.66
CA GLY A 129 6.71 -14.15 -5.51
C GLY A 129 5.41 -13.36 -5.32
N LYS A 130 4.73 -13.45 -4.17
CA LYS A 130 3.53 -12.65 -3.84
C LYS A 130 3.79 -11.16 -3.97
N THR A 131 4.78 -10.65 -3.22
CA THR A 131 5.20 -9.24 -3.25
C THR A 131 5.64 -8.80 -4.64
N HIS A 132 6.35 -9.67 -5.39
CA HIS A 132 6.73 -9.39 -6.77
C HIS A 132 5.51 -9.05 -7.65
N LEU A 133 4.49 -9.91 -7.64
CA LEU A 133 3.28 -9.70 -8.43
C LEU A 133 2.45 -8.52 -7.92
N ALA A 134 2.32 -8.37 -6.62
CA ALA A 134 1.57 -7.25 -6.01
C ALA A 134 2.20 -5.91 -6.38
N VAL A 135 3.53 -5.78 -6.27
CA VAL A 135 4.26 -4.57 -6.69
C VAL A 135 4.21 -4.37 -8.20
N ALA A 136 4.26 -5.44 -9.00
CA ALA A 136 4.11 -5.33 -10.45
C ALA A 136 2.75 -4.71 -10.83
N VAL A 137 1.67 -5.12 -10.14
CA VAL A 137 0.33 -4.52 -10.29
C VAL A 137 0.34 -3.06 -9.85
N LEU A 138 0.85 -2.76 -8.67
CA LEU A 138 0.92 -1.40 -8.14
C LEU A 138 1.63 -0.44 -9.10
N LYS A 139 2.79 -0.84 -9.63
CA LYS A 139 3.59 -0.06 -10.59
C LYS A 139 2.83 0.19 -11.89
N GLU A 140 2.13 -0.81 -12.39
CA GLU A 140 1.35 -0.66 -13.61
C GLU A 140 0.18 0.32 -13.42
N LEU A 141 -0.48 0.30 -12.26
CA LEU A 141 -1.52 1.26 -11.91
C LEU A 141 -0.96 2.67 -11.75
N CYS A 142 0.23 2.84 -11.13
CA CYS A 142 0.93 4.13 -11.11
C CYS A 142 1.21 4.66 -12.53
N ARG A 143 1.62 3.80 -13.48
CA ARG A 143 1.84 4.19 -14.88
C ARG A 143 0.56 4.65 -15.58
N ARG A 144 -0.59 4.19 -15.12
CA ARG A 144 -1.91 4.65 -15.57
C ARG A 144 -2.40 5.90 -14.85
N ASN A 145 -1.49 6.60 -14.17
CA ASN A 145 -1.77 7.82 -13.41
C ASN A 145 -2.77 7.62 -12.26
N ILE A 146 -2.75 6.43 -11.63
CA ILE A 146 -3.54 6.15 -10.44
C ILE A 146 -2.62 6.29 -9.23
N PRO A 147 -2.99 7.08 -8.19
CA PRO A 147 -2.22 7.23 -6.97
C PRO A 147 -2.16 5.92 -6.20
N CYS A 148 -0.94 5.46 -5.92
CA CYS A 148 -0.69 4.21 -5.24
C CYS A 148 0.22 4.43 -4.02
N SER A 149 0.14 3.53 -3.03
CA SER A 149 1.08 3.48 -1.91
C SER A 149 1.40 2.02 -1.56
N PHE A 150 2.68 1.78 -1.30
CA PHE A 150 3.19 0.53 -0.74
C PHE A 150 3.42 0.74 0.76
N LEU A 151 2.92 -0.18 1.58
CA LEU A 151 3.22 -0.26 3.01
C LEU A 151 3.68 -1.69 3.35
N ASP A 152 4.88 -1.82 3.88
CA ASP A 152 5.26 -2.99 4.67
C ASP A 152 4.51 -2.95 5.99
N THR A 153 3.62 -3.91 6.20
CA THR A 153 2.66 -3.86 7.33
C THR A 153 3.36 -3.80 8.68
N SER A 154 4.43 -4.59 8.86
CA SER A 154 5.18 -4.64 10.12
C SER A 154 5.93 -3.33 10.39
N GLY A 155 6.74 -2.88 9.44
CA GLY A 155 7.51 -1.64 9.58
C GLY A 155 6.61 -0.42 9.76
N TRP A 156 5.53 -0.31 8.98
CA TRP A 156 4.56 0.77 9.12
C TRP A 156 3.93 0.84 10.52
N LEU A 157 3.55 -0.31 11.12
CA LEU A 157 2.98 -0.33 12.47
C LEU A 157 4.01 -0.02 13.55
N GLU A 158 5.28 -0.36 13.34
CA GLU A 158 6.38 0.02 14.24
C GLU A 158 6.62 1.52 14.19
N ASP A 159 6.66 2.12 13.00
CA ASP A 159 6.81 3.57 12.82
C ASP A 159 5.64 4.33 13.49
N LEU A 160 4.40 3.84 13.34
CA LEU A 160 3.24 4.42 14.01
C LEU A 160 3.36 4.38 15.54
N LYS A 161 3.85 3.28 16.09
CA LYS A 161 4.07 3.17 17.54
C LYS A 161 5.16 4.12 18.05
N ALA A 162 6.24 4.27 17.28
CA ALA A 162 7.32 5.19 17.60
C ALA A 162 6.81 6.64 17.62
N SER A 163 6.07 7.06 16.59
CA SER A 163 5.50 8.40 16.51
C SER A 163 4.54 8.73 17.67
N ILE A 164 3.75 7.75 18.14
CA ILE A 164 2.89 7.92 19.32
C ILE A 164 3.73 8.09 20.58
N ALA A 165 4.83 7.34 20.72
CA ALA A 165 5.70 7.41 21.89
C ALA A 165 6.48 8.74 21.96
N GLU A 166 6.72 9.40 20.82
CA GLU A 166 7.39 10.68 20.69
C GLU A 166 6.43 11.89 20.75
N ASP A 167 5.15 11.66 21.07
CA ASP A 167 4.09 12.68 21.12
C ASP A 167 3.79 13.33 19.74
N GLU A 168 4.13 12.62 18.66
CA GLU A 168 3.87 13.02 17.27
C GLU A 168 2.49 12.52 16.79
N GLU A 169 1.44 12.74 17.58
CA GLU A 169 0.06 12.29 17.26
C GLU A 169 -0.39 12.75 15.87
N LEU A 170 0.05 13.92 15.43
CA LEU A 170 -0.32 14.49 14.13
C LEU A 170 0.22 13.63 12.98
N ASP A 171 1.47 13.21 13.04
CA ASP A 171 2.11 12.43 11.97
C ASP A 171 1.53 11.01 11.91
N THR A 172 1.24 10.41 13.09
CA THR A 172 0.55 9.12 13.18
C THR A 172 -0.83 9.17 12.52
N HIS A 173 -1.65 10.15 12.89
CA HIS A 173 -3.00 10.31 12.34
C HIS A 173 -2.96 10.48 10.82
N ILE A 174 -2.00 11.21 10.33
CA ILE A 174 -1.79 11.51 8.91
C ILE A 174 -1.41 10.26 8.11
N THR A 175 -0.50 9.46 8.64
CA THR A 175 -0.02 8.24 7.98
C THR A 175 -1.13 7.20 7.89
N VAL A 176 -1.94 7.04 8.94
CA VAL A 176 -3.13 6.19 8.93
C VAL A 176 -4.17 6.73 7.94
N GLU A 177 -4.41 8.03 7.92
CA GLU A 177 -5.38 8.66 7.03
C GLU A 177 -4.96 8.54 5.56
N HIS A 178 -3.66 8.62 5.25
CA HIS A 178 -3.14 8.32 3.92
C HIS A 178 -3.45 6.88 3.50
N ALA A 179 -3.16 5.91 4.36
CA ALA A 179 -3.46 4.50 4.10
C ALA A 179 -4.96 4.24 3.88
N ARG A 180 -5.84 4.96 4.60
CA ARG A 180 -7.29 4.88 4.46
C ARG A 180 -7.80 5.43 3.13
N ARG A 181 -7.11 6.42 2.51
CA ARG A 181 -7.65 7.24 1.42
C ARG A 181 -6.93 7.10 0.08
N VAL A 182 -5.68 6.67 0.04
CA VAL A 182 -4.96 6.50 -1.23
C VAL A 182 -5.76 5.59 -2.17
N HIS A 183 -5.78 5.88 -3.46
CA HIS A 183 -6.61 5.15 -4.45
C HIS A 183 -6.32 3.66 -4.43
N VAL A 184 -5.03 3.31 -4.55
CA VAL A 184 -4.56 1.92 -4.47
C VAL A 184 -3.58 1.78 -3.33
N LEU A 185 -3.88 0.92 -2.37
CA LEU A 185 -3.00 0.57 -1.27
C LEU A 185 -2.49 -0.86 -1.45
N LEU A 186 -1.19 -1.07 -1.31
CA LEU A 186 -0.61 -2.39 -1.12
C LEU A 186 -0.16 -2.52 0.34
N LEU A 187 -0.78 -3.45 1.07
CA LEU A 187 -0.33 -3.93 2.37
C LEU A 187 0.45 -5.23 2.15
N ASP A 188 1.76 -5.15 2.33
CA ASP A 188 2.66 -6.30 2.14
C ASP A 188 2.88 -7.05 3.47
N ASP A 189 2.94 -8.37 3.37
CA ASP A 189 3.17 -9.34 4.46
C ASP A 189 2.21 -9.19 5.66
N LEU A 190 0.91 -8.98 5.38
CA LEU A 190 -0.14 -8.93 6.41
C LEU A 190 -0.17 -10.22 7.24
N GLY A 191 -0.14 -10.08 8.57
CA GLY A 191 -0.12 -11.18 9.54
C GLY A 191 1.29 -11.62 9.94
N ALA A 192 2.35 -10.99 9.42
CA ALA A 192 3.73 -11.18 9.89
C ALA A 192 4.06 -10.31 11.11
N GLU A 193 3.28 -9.26 11.32
CA GLU A 193 3.43 -8.33 12.44
C GLU A 193 3.02 -8.96 13.78
N ARG A 194 3.56 -8.41 14.87
CA ARG A 194 3.13 -8.78 16.22
C ARG A 194 1.67 -8.42 16.43
N SER A 195 0.80 -9.42 16.65
CA SER A 195 -0.62 -9.20 16.91
C SER A 195 -0.83 -8.55 18.28
N THR A 196 -1.04 -7.23 18.29
CA THR A 196 -1.42 -6.43 19.45
C THR A 196 -2.80 -5.83 19.20
N GLU A 197 -3.48 -5.35 20.25
CA GLU A 197 -4.77 -4.64 20.10
C GLU A 197 -4.62 -3.44 19.15
N PHE A 198 -3.57 -2.63 19.34
CA PHE A 198 -3.25 -1.50 18.48
C PHE A 198 -3.08 -1.91 17.00
N SER A 199 -2.29 -2.96 16.73
CA SER A 199 -2.07 -3.39 15.33
C SER A 199 -3.36 -3.90 14.68
N ARG A 200 -4.17 -4.67 15.39
CA ARG A 200 -5.47 -5.17 14.90
C ARG A 200 -6.44 -4.03 14.62
N ASP A 201 -6.58 -3.09 15.54
CA ASP A 201 -7.52 -1.98 15.41
C ASP A 201 -7.11 -1.04 14.28
N THR A 202 -5.80 -0.78 14.13
CA THR A 202 -5.26 0.05 13.06
C THR A 202 -5.52 -0.58 11.69
N ILE A 203 -5.12 -1.84 11.50
CA ILE A 203 -5.34 -2.59 10.25
C ILE A 203 -6.84 -2.68 9.93
N TYR A 204 -7.66 -3.04 10.93
CA TYR A 204 -9.10 -3.14 10.76
C TYR A 204 -9.72 -1.81 10.36
N THR A 205 -9.30 -0.70 10.96
CA THR A 205 -9.79 0.64 10.64
C THR A 205 -9.46 1.02 9.19
N VAL A 206 -8.23 0.76 8.75
CA VAL A 206 -7.81 1.02 7.36
C VAL A 206 -8.63 0.17 6.38
N ILE A 207 -8.66 -1.14 6.56
CA ILE A 207 -9.38 -2.06 5.66
C ILE A 207 -10.89 -1.77 5.66
N SER A 208 -11.48 -1.49 6.83
CA SER A 208 -12.91 -1.17 6.95
C SER A 208 -13.28 0.10 6.18
N THR A 209 -12.48 1.15 6.33
CA THR A 209 -12.71 2.42 5.62
C THR A 209 -12.55 2.23 4.10
N ARG A 210 -11.53 1.50 3.67
CA ARG A 210 -11.29 1.22 2.25
C ARG A 210 -12.40 0.38 1.62
N HIS A 211 -12.89 -0.62 2.36
CA HIS A 211 -14.04 -1.43 1.95
C HIS A 211 -15.29 -0.58 1.75
N GLN A 212 -15.63 0.28 2.73
CA GLN A 212 -16.79 1.18 2.65
C GLN A 212 -16.71 2.15 1.47
N ASN A 213 -15.51 2.66 1.19
CA ASN A 213 -15.28 3.63 0.11
C ASN A 213 -14.92 2.97 -1.23
N LYS A 214 -14.99 1.63 -1.34
CA LYS A 214 -14.66 0.87 -2.55
C LYS A 214 -13.29 1.24 -3.12
N LEU A 215 -12.28 1.41 -2.25
CA LEU A 215 -10.91 1.71 -2.64
C LEU A 215 -10.13 0.43 -2.91
N THR A 216 -9.41 0.37 -4.03
CA THR A 216 -8.63 -0.79 -4.43
C THR A 216 -7.54 -1.10 -3.41
N THR A 217 -7.54 -2.34 -2.90
CA THR A 217 -6.56 -2.79 -1.91
C THR A 217 -5.88 -4.05 -2.40
N LEU A 218 -4.56 -4.01 -2.46
CA LEU A 218 -3.71 -5.17 -2.72
C LEU A 218 -3.17 -5.66 -1.38
N VAL A 219 -3.21 -6.95 -1.15
CA VAL A 219 -2.70 -7.53 0.11
C VAL A 219 -1.85 -8.73 -0.22
N THR A 220 -0.73 -8.89 0.45
CA THR A 220 0.01 -10.16 0.46
C THR A 220 0.04 -10.75 1.86
N THR A 221 0.05 -12.06 1.97
CA THR A 221 0.22 -12.78 3.23
C THR A 221 0.90 -14.13 3.01
N ASN A 222 1.75 -14.51 3.94
CA ASN A 222 2.30 -15.86 4.04
C ASN A 222 1.60 -16.69 5.12
N VAL A 223 0.64 -16.09 5.82
CA VAL A 223 -0.07 -16.69 6.95
C VAL A 223 -1.28 -17.48 6.44
N GLU A 224 -1.48 -18.66 6.99
CA GLU A 224 -2.65 -19.48 6.69
C GLU A 224 -3.94 -18.84 7.21
N LYS A 225 -5.05 -19.16 6.55
CA LYS A 225 -6.36 -18.57 6.83
C LYS A 225 -6.75 -18.62 8.31
N GLU A 226 -6.61 -19.80 8.90
CA GLU A 226 -7.01 -20.06 10.30
C GLU A 226 -6.17 -19.25 11.27
N GLN A 227 -4.89 -19.07 10.98
CA GLN A 227 -3.99 -18.23 11.77
C GLN A 227 -4.33 -16.75 11.59
N LEU A 228 -4.53 -16.28 10.37
CA LEU A 228 -4.90 -14.88 10.11
C LEU A 228 -6.22 -14.51 10.80
N ILE A 229 -7.20 -15.43 10.80
CA ILE A 229 -8.46 -15.24 11.51
C ILE A 229 -8.24 -15.18 13.05
N ARG A 230 -7.37 -16.03 13.61
CA ARG A 230 -7.07 -15.98 15.04
C ARG A 230 -6.38 -14.68 15.45
N GLU A 231 -5.47 -14.19 14.63
CA GLU A 231 -4.64 -13.02 14.93
C GLU A 231 -5.34 -11.71 14.64
N GLN A 232 -6.08 -11.62 13.53
CA GLN A 232 -6.67 -10.39 13.04
C GLN A 232 -8.20 -10.36 13.11
N GLY A 233 -8.83 -11.49 13.36
CA GLY A 233 -10.27 -11.65 13.52
C GLY A 233 -11.04 -11.94 12.24
N HIS A 234 -12.20 -12.57 12.41
CA HIS A 234 -13.12 -12.94 11.32
C HIS A 234 -13.61 -11.74 10.49
N ARG A 235 -13.78 -10.59 11.13
CA ARG A 235 -14.30 -9.39 10.45
C ARG A 235 -13.31 -8.87 9.40
N LEU A 236 -12.00 -8.90 9.69
CA LEU A 236 -10.97 -8.52 8.72
C LEU A 236 -10.97 -9.49 7.53
N TRP A 237 -10.95 -10.79 7.81
CA TRP A 237 -10.99 -11.83 6.79
C TRP A 237 -12.18 -11.67 5.84
N SER A 238 -13.38 -11.47 6.39
CA SER A 238 -14.60 -11.30 5.60
C SER A 238 -14.48 -10.12 4.62
N ARG A 239 -13.99 -8.96 5.10
CA ARG A 239 -13.80 -7.78 4.25
C ARG A 239 -12.76 -7.99 3.16
N LEU A 240 -11.63 -8.61 3.50
CA LEU A 240 -10.58 -8.92 2.51
C LEU A 240 -11.09 -9.82 1.40
N THR A 241 -11.87 -10.86 1.75
CA THR A 241 -12.42 -11.79 0.75
C THR A 241 -13.57 -11.20 -0.07
N GLU A 242 -14.27 -10.21 0.45
CA GLU A 242 -15.30 -9.47 -0.27
C GLU A 242 -14.70 -8.45 -1.26
N MET A 243 -13.70 -7.67 -0.83
CA MET A 243 -13.13 -6.59 -1.63
C MET A 243 -12.00 -7.02 -2.56
N CYS A 244 -11.42 -8.21 -2.38
CA CYS A 244 -10.26 -8.67 -3.14
C CYS A 244 -10.51 -10.03 -3.79
N LYS A 245 -10.06 -10.18 -5.05
CA LYS A 245 -9.94 -11.49 -5.68
C LYS A 245 -8.73 -12.22 -5.11
N THR A 246 -8.93 -13.43 -4.59
CA THR A 246 -7.83 -14.23 -4.03
C THR A 246 -6.98 -14.85 -5.13
N VAL A 247 -5.67 -14.68 -5.00
CA VAL A 247 -4.64 -15.29 -5.85
C VAL A 247 -3.78 -16.19 -4.96
N SER A 248 -4.01 -17.50 -5.00
CA SER A 248 -3.26 -18.48 -4.22
C SER A 248 -2.06 -18.98 -5.02
N ILE A 249 -0.84 -18.74 -4.51
CA ILE A 249 0.40 -19.14 -5.15
C ILE A 249 0.99 -20.31 -4.37
N SER A 250 0.92 -21.51 -4.95
CA SER A 250 1.55 -22.70 -4.43
C SER A 250 2.77 -23.04 -5.30
N SER A 251 3.97 -22.84 -4.78
CA SER A 251 5.23 -23.12 -5.45
C SER A 251 6.35 -23.29 -4.42
N HIS A 252 7.49 -23.82 -4.85
CA HIS A 252 8.70 -23.86 -4.03
C HIS A 252 9.31 -22.46 -3.90
N ASP A 253 10.03 -22.22 -2.80
CA ASP A 253 10.69 -20.95 -2.54
C ASP A 253 11.75 -20.64 -3.63
N HIS A 254 11.56 -19.55 -4.36
CA HIS A 254 12.49 -19.09 -5.39
C HIS A 254 13.77 -18.48 -4.82
N ARG A 255 13.79 -18.08 -3.54
CA ARG A 255 14.95 -17.45 -2.89
C ARG A 255 16.07 -18.45 -2.64
N THR A 256 15.75 -19.73 -2.43
CA THR A 256 16.73 -20.79 -2.15
C THR A 256 17.55 -21.19 -3.38
N HIS A 257 17.10 -20.86 -4.58
CA HIS A 257 17.79 -21.18 -5.83
C HIS A 257 18.66 -20.03 -6.40
N SER A 258 18.61 -18.84 -5.83
CA SER A 258 19.41 -17.69 -6.28
C SER A 258 20.73 -17.51 -5.54
N GLN A 259 21.01 -18.34 -4.54
CA GLN A 259 22.33 -18.40 -3.91
C GLN A 259 23.22 -19.36 -4.67
N SER A 260 23.82 -18.90 -5.77
CA SER A 260 25.14 -19.45 -6.14
C SER A 260 26.07 -19.14 -4.97
N PRO A 261 26.81 -20.13 -4.42
CA PRO A 261 27.77 -19.81 -3.39
C PRO A 261 28.74 -18.76 -3.97
N LEU A 262 28.91 -17.66 -3.24
CA LEU A 262 29.97 -16.71 -3.53
C LEU A 262 31.27 -17.55 -3.62
N PRO A 263 32.07 -17.46 -4.71
CA PRO A 263 33.34 -18.11 -4.74
C PRO A 263 34.17 -17.57 -3.58
N LEU A 264 34.57 -18.44 -2.67
CA LEU A 264 35.52 -18.12 -1.63
C LEU A 264 36.88 -17.94 -2.32
N THR A 265 37.07 -16.83 -3.04
CA THR A 265 38.39 -16.39 -3.52
C THR A 265 38.88 -15.37 -2.51
N GLY A 266 39.51 -15.87 -1.50
CA GLY A 266 40.26 -15.10 -0.52
C GLY A 266 41.26 -16.03 0.12
N GLU A 267 42.51 -15.94 -0.32
CA GLU A 267 43.62 -16.56 0.40
C GLU A 267 43.60 -16.06 1.85
N PRO A 268 43.94 -16.92 2.85
CA PRO A 268 44.01 -16.50 4.24
C PRO A 268 45.11 -15.41 4.37
N ARG A 269 44.70 -14.24 4.84
CA ARG A 269 45.66 -13.22 5.24
C ARG A 269 46.31 -13.66 6.53
N ASP A 270 47.60 -14.00 6.45
CA ASP A 270 48.44 -14.21 7.61
C ASP A 270 48.49 -12.93 8.45
N TRP A 271 47.91 -12.99 9.62
CA TRP A 271 48.10 -12.00 10.68
C TRP A 271 49.33 -12.42 11.46
N HIS A 272 50.54 -12.04 10.98
CA HIS A 272 51.71 -12.00 11.82
C HIS A 272 51.85 -10.62 12.40
N GLU A 273 51.99 -10.64 13.72
CA GLU A 273 52.29 -9.58 14.66
C GLU A 273 53.42 -8.64 14.20
N GLU A 274 53.22 -7.33 14.42
CA GLU A 274 54.23 -6.45 15.03
C GLU A 274 53.56 -5.36 15.83
#